data_5607baf182493a174be190fe6d2e6551
#
_entry.id   5607baf182493a174be190fe6d2e6551
#
_cell.length_a   1.000
_cell.length_b   1.000
_cell.length_c   1.000
_cell.angle_alpha   90.00
_cell.angle_beta   90.00
_cell.angle_gamma   90.00
#
_symmetry.space_group_name_H-M   'P 1'
#
loop_
_entity.id
_entity.type
_entity.pdbx_description
1 polymer ?
#
loop_
_entity_poly.entity_id
_entity_poly.type
_entity_poly.pdbx_seq_one_letter_code
_entity_poly.pdbx_strand_id
1 'polypeptide(L)'
;MNEIINLIILFFYGFIFMYMDNLQLYSILPLLCAIILCSIGLLYPKYKKLLLLYLIISFIFPDFIYFVPCTFYLWIKDRKLHPDEILFLIPYLISYSKIHHIFLLACALCLSYILKVRYIENEELKKSYLKQRDATKELANLIEEKNKNLLLAQEQDIHIAILNERNRIAREIHDHVGHLLSSSLLQIGALQAINQQDNMKAPLQDLRSTISQGMDNVRNSVHDLHDD
;
A
#
# COMPACT_ATOMS: atom_id res chain seq x y z
N MET A 1 -16.46 6.48 -16.74
CA MET A 1 -17.62 7.35 -16.47
C MET A 1 -17.33 8.82 -16.85
N ASN A 2 -16.25 9.44 -16.40
CA ASN A 2 -15.93 10.85 -16.68
C ASN A 2 -15.72 11.16 -18.18
N GLU A 3 -15.17 10.24 -18.96
CA GLU A 3 -14.96 10.45 -20.41
C GLU A 3 -16.28 10.55 -21.19
N ILE A 4 -17.27 9.73 -20.82
CA ILE A 4 -18.60 9.76 -21.40
C ILE A 4 -19.33 11.06 -21.03
N ILE A 5 -19.20 11.52 -19.79
CA ILE A 5 -19.81 12.78 -19.34
C ILE A 5 -19.25 13.96 -20.12
N ASN A 6 -17.94 14.01 -20.32
CA ASN A 6 -17.28 15.05 -21.11
C ASN A 6 -17.78 15.07 -22.57
N LEU A 7 -17.95 13.91 -23.18
CA LEU A 7 -18.54 13.80 -24.52
C LEU A 7 -19.99 14.28 -24.56
N ILE A 8 -20.81 13.93 -23.57
CA ILE A 8 -22.20 14.42 -23.49
C ILE A 8 -22.23 15.95 -23.44
N ILE A 9 -21.35 16.57 -22.66
CA ILE A 9 -21.24 18.04 -22.58
C ILE A 9 -20.89 18.63 -23.95
N LEU A 10 -19.94 18.03 -24.68
CA LEU A 10 -19.55 18.50 -26.00
C LEU A 10 -20.65 18.28 -27.05
N PHE A 11 -21.36 17.16 -26.98
CA PHE A 11 -22.53 16.93 -27.87
C PHE A 11 -23.65 17.93 -27.60
N PHE A 12 -23.92 18.25 -26.34
CA PHE A 12 -24.92 19.24 -25.96
C PHE A 12 -24.54 20.64 -26.46
N TYR A 13 -23.25 21.00 -26.35
CA TYR A 13 -22.74 22.23 -26.92
C TYR A 13 -22.92 22.29 -28.44
N GLY A 14 -22.54 21.23 -29.17
CA GLY A 14 -22.72 21.13 -30.62
C GLY A 14 -24.19 21.20 -31.03
N PHE A 15 -25.08 20.59 -30.26
CA PHE A 15 -26.54 20.65 -30.50
C PHE A 15 -27.12 22.06 -30.32
N ILE A 16 -26.76 22.78 -29.25
CA ILE A 16 -27.17 24.18 -29.05
C ILE A 16 -26.71 25.02 -30.26
N PHE A 17 -25.49 24.83 -30.73
CA PHE A 17 -24.95 25.62 -31.81
C PHE A 17 -25.65 25.33 -33.14
N MET A 18 -25.92 24.07 -33.44
CA MET A 18 -26.73 23.64 -34.55
C MET A 18 -28.16 24.22 -34.52
N TYR A 19 -28.75 24.33 -33.28
CA TYR A 19 -30.08 24.93 -33.12
C TYR A 19 -30.12 26.43 -33.42
N MET A 20 -29.05 27.15 -33.09
CA MET A 20 -28.92 28.60 -33.37
C MET A 20 -28.82 28.92 -34.87
N ASP A 21 -28.37 27.99 -35.70
CA ASP A 21 -28.16 28.18 -37.13
C ASP A 21 -29.34 27.71 -38.02
N ASN A 22 -30.55 27.52 -37.46
CA ASN A 22 -31.75 26.98 -38.08
C ASN A 22 -31.71 25.49 -38.41
N LEU A 23 -32.36 24.73 -37.56
CA LEU A 23 -32.57 23.29 -37.71
C LEU A 23 -33.28 22.95 -39.02
N GLN A 24 -32.56 22.24 -39.87
CA GLN A 24 -33.11 21.57 -41.06
C GLN A 24 -33.18 20.05 -40.77
N LEU A 25 -34.11 19.34 -41.44
CA LEU A 25 -34.36 17.92 -41.17
C LEU A 25 -33.10 17.04 -41.38
N TYR A 26 -32.23 17.43 -42.27
CA TYR A 26 -30.95 16.73 -42.57
C TYR A 26 -29.80 17.08 -41.61
N SER A 27 -29.96 18.09 -40.73
CA SER A 27 -28.96 18.41 -39.69
C SER A 27 -28.87 17.35 -38.59
N ILE A 28 -29.78 16.37 -38.56
CA ILE A 28 -29.69 15.19 -37.64
C ILE A 28 -28.59 14.22 -38.08
N LEU A 29 -28.25 14.17 -39.39
CA LEU A 29 -27.26 13.24 -39.93
C LEU A 29 -25.84 13.45 -39.33
N PRO A 30 -25.31 14.68 -39.21
CA PRO A 30 -24.04 14.96 -38.55
C PRO A 30 -23.98 14.47 -37.11
N LEU A 31 -25.06 14.67 -36.35
CA LEU A 31 -25.17 14.21 -34.95
C LEU A 31 -25.07 12.68 -34.87
N LEU A 32 -25.85 11.95 -35.66
CA LEU A 32 -25.83 10.48 -35.68
C LEU A 32 -24.45 9.94 -36.09
N CYS A 33 -23.83 10.50 -37.12
CA CYS A 33 -22.50 10.12 -37.55
C CYS A 33 -21.44 10.36 -36.43
N ALA A 34 -21.52 11.52 -35.77
CA ALA A 34 -20.63 11.84 -34.67
C ALA A 34 -20.78 10.84 -33.49
N ILE A 35 -22.03 10.53 -33.10
CA ILE A 35 -22.30 9.56 -32.04
C ILE A 35 -21.72 8.18 -32.39
N ILE A 36 -21.96 7.69 -33.60
CA ILE A 36 -21.47 6.37 -34.04
C ILE A 36 -19.94 6.34 -34.03
N LEU A 37 -19.28 7.32 -34.62
CA LEU A 37 -17.82 7.36 -34.72
C LEU A 37 -17.17 7.56 -33.35
N CYS A 38 -17.72 8.41 -32.47
CA CYS A 38 -17.25 8.57 -31.12
C CYS A 38 -17.42 7.30 -30.30
N SER A 39 -18.53 6.58 -30.43
CA SER A 39 -18.75 5.30 -29.76
C SER A 39 -17.76 4.23 -30.23
N ILE A 40 -17.48 4.16 -31.52
CA ILE A 40 -16.45 3.25 -32.05
C ILE A 40 -15.06 3.66 -31.53
N GLY A 41 -14.73 4.93 -31.49
CA GLY A 41 -13.44 5.44 -31.00
C GLY A 41 -13.21 5.17 -29.50
N LEU A 42 -14.30 5.17 -28.68
CA LEU A 42 -14.26 4.81 -27.26
C LEU A 42 -14.06 3.31 -27.04
N LEU A 43 -14.85 2.48 -27.73
CA LEU A 43 -14.85 1.03 -27.54
C LEU A 43 -13.60 0.38 -28.15
N TYR A 44 -13.14 0.90 -29.29
CA TYR A 44 -12.06 0.32 -30.06
C TYR A 44 -10.95 1.34 -30.35
N PRO A 45 -9.95 1.51 -29.47
CA PRO A 45 -8.88 2.51 -29.65
C PRO A 45 -8.06 2.33 -30.95
N LYS A 46 -8.05 1.11 -31.51
CA LYS A 46 -7.37 0.81 -32.79
C LYS A 46 -7.98 1.58 -33.97
N TYR A 47 -9.27 1.89 -33.89
CA TYR A 47 -10.02 2.53 -34.97
C TYR A 47 -10.13 4.06 -34.83
N LYS A 48 -9.37 4.68 -33.90
CA LYS A 48 -9.35 6.15 -33.73
C LYS A 48 -9.07 6.91 -35.03
N LYS A 49 -8.35 6.30 -35.96
CA LYS A 49 -8.11 6.90 -37.31
C LYS A 49 -9.40 7.17 -38.10
N LEU A 50 -10.49 6.45 -37.81
CA LEU A 50 -11.80 6.71 -38.44
C LEU A 50 -12.37 8.08 -38.05
N LEU A 51 -11.93 8.69 -36.93
CA LEU A 51 -12.32 10.06 -36.59
C LEU A 51 -11.84 11.10 -37.62
N LEU A 52 -10.74 10.82 -38.34
CA LEU A 52 -10.27 11.67 -39.44
C LEU A 52 -11.25 11.66 -40.62
N LEU A 53 -11.99 10.56 -40.80
CA LEU A 53 -13.01 10.48 -41.84
C LEU A 53 -14.12 11.50 -41.58
N TYR A 54 -14.53 11.68 -40.31
CA TYR A 54 -15.49 12.71 -39.91
C TYR A 54 -14.96 14.11 -40.26
N LEU A 55 -13.68 14.37 -40.03
CA LEU A 55 -13.05 15.63 -40.36
C LEU A 55 -13.09 15.88 -41.89
N ILE A 56 -12.82 14.87 -42.73
CA ILE A 56 -12.90 15.00 -44.20
C ILE A 56 -14.34 15.31 -44.63
N ILE A 57 -15.33 14.64 -44.07
CA ILE A 57 -16.76 14.89 -44.35
C ILE A 57 -17.14 16.34 -43.99
N SER A 58 -16.61 16.87 -42.88
CA SER A 58 -16.89 18.24 -42.44
C SER A 58 -16.39 19.33 -43.41
N PHE A 59 -15.43 19.01 -44.31
CA PHE A 59 -15.03 19.89 -45.41
C PHE A 59 -16.07 19.97 -46.52
N ILE A 60 -16.79 18.87 -46.76
CA ILE A 60 -17.75 18.79 -47.86
C ILE A 60 -19.11 19.33 -47.42
N PHE A 61 -19.50 19.00 -46.18
CA PHE A 61 -20.78 19.35 -45.59
C PHE A 61 -20.57 20.24 -44.35
N PRO A 62 -20.90 21.54 -44.40
CA PRO A 62 -20.68 22.49 -43.31
C PRO A 62 -21.36 22.11 -41.97
N ASP A 63 -22.50 21.42 -42.01
CA ASP A 63 -23.26 21.03 -40.82
C ASP A 63 -22.50 20.03 -39.94
N PHE A 64 -21.53 19.30 -40.49
CA PHE A 64 -20.70 18.38 -39.71
C PHE A 64 -19.70 19.09 -38.77
N ILE A 65 -19.47 20.38 -38.99
CA ILE A 65 -18.50 21.16 -38.22
C ILE A 65 -18.86 21.30 -36.76
N TYR A 66 -20.17 21.31 -36.42
CA TYR A 66 -20.66 21.48 -35.03
C TYR A 66 -20.19 20.40 -34.09
N PHE A 67 -19.94 19.19 -34.57
CA PHE A 67 -19.52 18.04 -33.72
C PHE A 67 -18.05 17.66 -33.89
N VAL A 68 -17.26 18.44 -34.63
CA VAL A 68 -15.81 18.28 -34.73
C VAL A 68 -15.13 18.35 -33.34
N PRO A 69 -15.57 19.18 -32.36
CA PRO A 69 -14.98 19.16 -31.02
C PRO A 69 -15.11 17.82 -30.30
N CYS A 70 -16.17 17.04 -30.59
CA CYS A 70 -16.34 15.69 -30.00
C CYS A 70 -15.30 14.71 -30.55
N THR A 71 -15.04 14.74 -31.85
CA THR A 71 -14.03 13.90 -32.51
C THR A 71 -12.62 14.32 -32.09
N PHE A 72 -12.37 15.63 -32.00
CA PHE A 72 -11.14 16.21 -31.50
C PHE A 72 -10.82 15.74 -30.07
N TYR A 73 -11.80 15.78 -29.18
CA TYR A 73 -11.66 15.30 -27.80
C TYR A 73 -11.12 13.86 -27.72
N LEU A 74 -11.61 12.96 -28.57
CA LEU A 74 -11.16 11.57 -28.62
C LEU A 74 -9.80 11.39 -29.31
N TRP A 75 -9.45 12.33 -30.21
CA TRP A 75 -8.19 12.29 -30.92
C TRP A 75 -7.00 12.64 -30.04
N ILE A 76 -7.16 13.57 -29.11
CA ILE A 76 -6.11 14.00 -28.17
C ILE A 76 -5.60 12.80 -27.36
N LYS A 77 -4.28 12.58 -27.40
CA LYS A 77 -3.60 11.47 -26.72
C LYS A 77 -2.96 11.90 -25.41
N ASP A 78 -2.28 13.04 -25.42
CA ASP A 78 -1.41 13.51 -24.36
C ASP A 78 -1.77 14.95 -23.93
N ARG A 79 -1.07 15.44 -22.88
CA ARG A 79 -1.23 16.82 -22.41
C ARG A 79 -0.63 17.86 -23.36
N LYS A 80 0.27 17.44 -24.26
CA LYS A 80 0.93 18.34 -25.22
C LYS A 80 0.18 18.30 -26.54
N LEU A 81 -0.04 19.48 -27.13
CA LEU A 81 -0.58 19.60 -28.46
C LEU A 81 0.40 19.03 -29.49
N HIS A 82 -0.07 18.08 -30.27
CA HIS A 82 0.67 17.50 -31.38
C HIS A 82 0.34 18.25 -32.68
N PRO A 83 1.25 18.29 -33.66
CA PRO A 83 0.99 18.98 -34.96
C PRO A 83 -0.23 18.46 -35.71
N ASP A 84 -0.55 17.16 -35.54
CA ASP A 84 -1.71 16.52 -36.16
C ASP A 84 -3.06 17.00 -35.56
N GLU A 85 -3.04 17.57 -34.35
CA GLU A 85 -4.22 18.16 -33.70
C GLU A 85 -4.61 19.51 -34.34
N ILE A 86 -3.65 20.24 -34.91
CA ILE A 86 -3.87 21.50 -35.62
C ILE A 86 -4.75 21.27 -36.88
N LEU A 87 -4.73 20.07 -37.43
CA LEU A 87 -5.56 19.68 -38.57
C LEU A 87 -7.06 19.91 -38.31
N PHE A 88 -7.49 19.77 -37.06
CA PHE A 88 -8.90 19.99 -36.67
C PHE A 88 -9.34 21.45 -36.70
N LEU A 89 -8.41 22.41 -36.81
CA LEU A 89 -8.71 23.82 -36.96
C LEU A 89 -9.00 24.21 -38.44
N ILE A 90 -8.50 23.44 -39.40
CA ILE A 90 -8.57 23.80 -40.84
C ILE A 90 -10.01 23.90 -41.35
N PRO A 91 -10.97 22.98 -41.05
CA PRO A 91 -12.34 23.10 -41.51
C PRO A 91 -13.00 24.43 -41.12
N TYR A 92 -12.65 24.95 -39.92
CA TYR A 92 -13.22 26.19 -39.40
C TYR A 92 -12.74 27.42 -40.12
N LEU A 93 -11.50 27.40 -40.63
CA LEU A 93 -10.92 28.52 -41.41
C LEU A 93 -11.53 28.63 -42.82
N ILE A 94 -12.01 27.50 -43.37
CA ILE A 94 -12.46 27.42 -44.75
C ILE A 94 -13.99 27.59 -44.87
N SER A 95 -14.77 27.02 -43.91
CA SER A 95 -16.22 26.84 -44.07
C SER A 95 -17.09 28.04 -43.63
N TYR A 96 -16.56 28.97 -42.84
CA TYR A 96 -17.39 30.03 -42.25
C TYR A 96 -16.92 31.45 -42.57
N SER A 97 -17.80 32.22 -43.20
CA SER A 97 -17.62 33.66 -43.44
C SER A 97 -18.00 34.57 -42.24
N LYS A 98 -18.77 34.06 -41.24
CA LYS A 98 -19.22 34.84 -40.08
C LYS A 98 -18.31 34.68 -38.88
N ILE A 99 -17.71 35.77 -38.43
CA ILE A 99 -16.72 35.83 -37.36
C ILE A 99 -17.21 35.25 -36.03
N HIS A 100 -18.53 35.42 -35.72
CA HIS A 100 -19.10 34.89 -34.47
C HIS A 100 -19.09 33.35 -34.39
N HIS A 101 -19.29 32.67 -35.52
CA HIS A 101 -19.26 31.20 -35.56
C HIS A 101 -17.86 30.67 -35.38
N ILE A 102 -16.85 31.30 -35.98
CA ILE A 102 -15.44 30.94 -35.82
C ILE A 102 -15.06 31.05 -34.34
N PHE A 103 -15.46 32.13 -33.66
CA PHE A 103 -15.16 32.32 -32.22
C PHE A 103 -15.81 31.25 -31.35
N LEU A 104 -17.09 30.95 -31.54
CA LEU A 104 -17.79 29.92 -30.74
C LEU A 104 -17.20 28.52 -30.95
N LEU A 105 -16.86 28.19 -32.20
CA LEU A 105 -16.24 26.91 -32.53
C LEU A 105 -14.82 26.80 -31.95
N ALA A 106 -14.03 27.88 -31.97
CA ALA A 106 -12.74 27.92 -31.30
C ALA A 106 -12.87 27.71 -29.79
N CYS A 107 -13.90 28.30 -29.15
CA CYS A 107 -14.20 28.04 -27.75
C CYS A 107 -14.55 26.57 -27.48
N ALA A 108 -15.28 25.90 -28.39
CA ALA A 108 -15.61 24.49 -28.26
C ALA A 108 -14.37 23.59 -28.35
N LEU A 109 -13.42 23.90 -29.25
CA LEU A 109 -12.14 23.17 -29.32
C LEU A 109 -11.28 23.39 -28.08
N CYS A 110 -11.21 24.64 -27.57
CA CYS A 110 -10.54 24.91 -26.31
C CYS A 110 -11.19 24.16 -25.15
N LEU A 111 -12.50 24.14 -25.06
CA LEU A 111 -13.22 23.39 -24.05
C LEU A 111 -12.93 21.89 -24.15
N SER A 112 -12.97 21.33 -25.35
CA SER A 112 -12.64 19.94 -25.64
C SER A 112 -11.21 19.59 -25.19
N TYR A 113 -10.23 20.45 -25.48
CA TYR A 113 -8.85 20.27 -25.03
C TYR A 113 -8.73 20.31 -23.51
N ILE A 114 -9.31 21.30 -22.84
CA ILE A 114 -9.28 21.43 -21.39
C ILE A 114 -9.91 20.22 -20.71
N LEU A 115 -11.09 19.79 -21.19
CA LEU A 115 -11.77 18.60 -20.65
C LEU A 115 -10.92 17.34 -20.80
N LYS A 116 -10.23 17.18 -21.93
CA LYS A 116 -9.35 16.01 -22.16
C LYS A 116 -8.12 16.04 -21.27
N VAL A 117 -7.44 17.17 -21.16
CA VAL A 117 -6.27 17.32 -20.28
C VAL A 117 -6.66 17.02 -18.83
N ARG A 118 -7.76 17.57 -18.35
CA ARG A 118 -8.29 17.28 -17.00
C ARG A 118 -8.61 15.81 -16.82
N TYR A 119 -9.18 15.16 -17.83
CA TYR A 119 -9.44 13.72 -17.76
C TYR A 119 -8.14 12.91 -17.64
N ILE A 120 -7.13 13.22 -18.45
CA ILE A 120 -5.82 12.55 -18.40
C ILE A 120 -5.16 12.75 -17.01
N GLU A 121 -5.15 13.99 -16.49
CA GLU A 121 -4.60 14.29 -15.16
C GLU A 121 -5.29 13.49 -14.04
N ASN A 122 -6.61 13.44 -14.06
CA ASN A 122 -7.37 12.68 -13.08
C ASN A 122 -7.10 11.18 -13.13
N GLU A 123 -6.94 10.61 -14.33
CA GLU A 123 -6.61 9.19 -14.49
C GLU A 123 -5.17 8.88 -14.01
N GLU A 124 -4.20 9.75 -14.28
CA GLU A 124 -2.83 9.61 -13.79
C GLU A 124 -2.77 9.74 -12.27
N LEU A 125 -3.47 10.73 -11.70
CA LEU A 125 -3.55 10.93 -10.27
C LEU A 125 -4.18 9.72 -9.58
N LYS A 126 -5.26 9.19 -10.14
CA LYS A 126 -5.92 7.99 -9.62
C LYS A 126 -4.99 6.76 -9.66
N LYS A 127 -4.25 6.56 -10.74
CA LYS A 127 -3.26 5.48 -10.84
C LYS A 127 -2.14 5.62 -9.81
N SER A 128 -1.61 6.83 -9.63
CA SER A 128 -0.56 7.10 -8.64
C SER A 128 -1.07 6.87 -7.21
N TYR A 129 -2.28 7.31 -6.91
CA TYR A 129 -2.92 7.09 -5.60
C TYR A 129 -3.12 5.60 -5.29
N LEU A 130 -3.61 4.81 -6.25
CA LEU A 130 -3.76 3.37 -6.07
C LEU A 130 -2.42 2.68 -5.81
N LYS A 131 -1.38 3.04 -6.59
CA LYS A 131 -0.02 2.51 -6.39
C LYS A 131 0.53 2.86 -4.99
N GLN A 132 0.34 4.09 -4.56
CA GLN A 132 0.79 4.55 -3.24
C GLN A 132 0.05 3.84 -2.10
N ARG A 133 -1.27 3.68 -2.23
CA ARG A 133 -2.09 2.92 -1.28
C ARG A 133 -1.65 1.47 -1.15
N ASP A 134 -1.37 0.82 -2.28
CA ASP A 134 -0.96 -0.59 -2.27
C ASP A 134 0.43 -0.75 -1.65
N ALA A 135 1.39 0.15 -1.96
CA ALA A 135 2.70 0.18 -1.30
C ALA A 135 2.60 0.44 0.23
N THR A 136 1.69 1.32 0.65
CA THR A 136 1.48 1.58 2.08
C THR A 136 0.90 0.36 2.81
N LYS A 137 -0.01 -0.39 2.18
CA LYS A 137 -0.53 -1.64 2.73
C LYS A 137 0.55 -2.71 2.88
N GLU A 138 1.39 -2.86 1.87
CA GLU A 138 2.51 -3.81 1.90
C GLU A 138 3.48 -3.47 3.03
N LEU A 139 3.83 -2.18 3.17
CA LEU A 139 4.69 -1.71 4.26
C LEU A 139 4.06 -1.96 5.64
N ALA A 140 2.76 -1.73 5.80
CA ALA A 140 2.06 -1.99 7.06
C ALA A 140 2.11 -3.48 7.44
N ASN A 141 1.88 -4.38 6.47
CA ASN A 141 1.97 -5.82 6.70
C ASN A 141 3.40 -6.26 7.08
N LEU A 142 4.42 -5.69 6.43
CA LEU A 142 5.82 -5.97 6.76
C LEU A 142 6.19 -5.48 8.18
N ILE A 143 5.68 -4.32 8.58
CA ILE A 143 5.89 -3.79 9.94
C ILE A 143 5.22 -4.71 10.98
N GLU A 144 4.00 -5.16 10.72
CA GLU A 144 3.29 -6.08 11.62
C GLU A 144 4.02 -7.41 11.77
N GLU A 145 4.48 -8.00 10.66
CA GLU A 145 5.30 -9.22 10.68
C GLU A 145 6.61 -9.03 11.46
N LYS A 146 7.32 -7.91 11.22
CA LYS A 146 8.55 -7.59 11.95
C LYS A 146 8.32 -7.41 13.43
N ASN A 147 7.25 -6.72 13.83
CA ASN A 147 6.89 -6.54 15.23
C ASN A 147 6.61 -7.89 15.92
N LYS A 148 5.86 -8.77 15.25
CA LYS A 148 5.60 -10.12 15.75
C LYS A 148 6.90 -10.91 15.95
N ASN A 149 7.80 -10.88 14.98
CA ASN A 149 9.08 -11.56 15.08
C ASN A 149 9.98 -10.99 16.21
N LEU A 150 9.96 -9.66 16.40
CA LEU A 150 10.67 -9.02 17.51
C LEU A 150 10.11 -9.44 18.88
N LEU A 151 8.79 -9.53 19.04
CA LEU A 151 8.18 -9.99 20.28
C LEU A 151 8.58 -11.43 20.59
N LEU A 152 8.56 -12.33 19.61
CA LEU A 152 8.99 -13.71 19.79
C LEU A 152 10.48 -13.80 20.16
N ALA A 153 11.33 -12.99 19.56
CA ALA A 153 12.75 -12.94 19.91
C ALA A 153 12.96 -12.42 21.34
N GLN A 154 12.22 -11.39 21.77
CA GLN A 154 12.28 -10.88 23.13
C GLN A 154 11.84 -11.93 24.15
N GLU A 155 10.77 -12.70 23.87
CA GLU A 155 10.32 -13.78 24.75
C GLU A 155 11.40 -14.86 24.91
N GLN A 156 12.09 -15.21 23.79
CA GLN A 156 13.21 -16.16 23.84
C GLN A 156 14.39 -15.61 24.65
N ASP A 157 14.76 -14.34 24.46
CA ASP A 157 15.85 -13.69 25.20
C ASP A 157 15.55 -13.66 26.70
N ILE A 158 14.31 -13.32 27.09
CA ILE A 158 13.88 -13.34 28.48
C ILE A 158 13.98 -14.77 29.06
N HIS A 159 13.52 -15.78 28.31
CA HIS A 159 13.60 -17.17 28.75
C HIS A 159 15.04 -17.61 28.98
N ILE A 160 15.95 -17.30 28.02
CA ILE A 160 17.38 -17.58 28.16
C ILE A 160 17.98 -16.86 29.38
N ALA A 161 17.61 -15.58 29.59
CA ALA A 161 18.09 -14.83 30.76
C ALA A 161 17.65 -15.47 32.08
N ILE A 162 16.40 -15.95 32.18
CA ILE A 162 15.88 -16.67 33.39
C ILE A 162 16.68 -17.96 33.58
N LEU A 163 16.89 -18.76 32.56
CA LEU A 163 17.69 -20.01 32.67
C LEU A 163 19.13 -19.73 33.08
N ASN A 164 19.76 -18.70 32.52
CA ASN A 164 21.12 -18.32 32.93
C ASN A 164 21.20 -17.87 34.37
N GLU A 165 20.20 -17.12 34.86
CA GLU A 165 20.14 -16.67 36.25
C GLU A 165 19.88 -17.84 37.20
N ARG A 166 18.97 -18.77 36.87
CA ARG A 166 18.78 -20.02 37.63
C ARG A 166 20.09 -20.81 37.78
N ASN A 167 20.82 -20.98 36.67
CA ASN A 167 22.12 -21.68 36.66
C ASN A 167 23.19 -20.93 37.49
N ARG A 168 23.15 -19.60 37.50
CA ARG A 168 24.06 -18.78 38.32
C ARG A 168 23.76 -18.97 39.77
N ILE A 169 22.49 -18.90 40.17
CA ILE A 169 22.03 -19.09 41.57
C ILE A 169 22.35 -20.50 42.02
N ALA A 170 22.09 -21.53 41.23
CA ALA A 170 22.40 -22.91 41.55
C ALA A 170 23.91 -23.12 41.89
N ARG A 171 24.78 -22.54 41.07
CA ARG A 171 26.24 -22.57 41.32
C ARG A 171 26.62 -21.81 42.57
N GLU A 172 26.05 -20.63 42.79
CA GLU A 172 26.34 -19.80 43.98
C GLU A 172 25.90 -20.48 45.26
N ILE A 173 24.74 -21.16 45.28
CA ILE A 173 24.29 -21.98 46.40
C ILE A 173 25.22 -23.17 46.60
N HIS A 174 25.58 -23.88 45.56
CA HIS A 174 26.51 -25.02 45.67
C HIS A 174 27.86 -24.62 46.27
N ASP A 175 28.43 -23.50 45.79
CA ASP A 175 29.74 -23.06 46.24
C ASP A 175 29.72 -22.50 47.66
N HIS A 176 28.77 -21.66 48.02
CA HIS A 176 28.74 -21.05 49.33
C HIS A 176 28.15 -21.98 50.41
N VAL A 177 26.95 -22.51 50.18
CA VAL A 177 26.25 -23.31 51.17
C VAL A 177 26.88 -24.71 51.24
N GLY A 178 27.21 -25.31 50.11
CA GLY A 178 27.86 -26.61 50.04
C GLY A 178 29.20 -26.61 50.77
N HIS A 179 30.06 -25.59 50.54
CA HIS A 179 31.34 -25.45 51.24
C HIS A 179 31.18 -25.20 52.74
N LEU A 180 30.22 -24.39 53.18
CA LEU A 180 29.94 -24.14 54.61
C LEU A 180 29.49 -25.42 55.33
N LEU A 181 28.57 -26.18 54.73
CA LEU A 181 28.07 -27.42 55.29
C LEU A 181 29.17 -28.49 55.34
N SER A 182 29.97 -28.62 54.27
CA SER A 182 31.11 -29.55 54.24
C SER A 182 32.18 -29.23 55.31
N SER A 183 32.49 -27.93 55.47
CA SER A 183 33.42 -27.47 56.53
C SER A 183 32.87 -27.76 57.90
N SER A 184 31.55 -27.54 58.13
CA SER A 184 30.90 -27.87 59.42
C SER A 184 30.94 -29.36 59.73
N LEU A 185 30.71 -30.23 58.75
CA LEU A 185 30.83 -31.68 58.92
C LEU A 185 32.28 -32.12 59.25
N LEU A 186 33.30 -31.49 58.68
CA LEU A 186 34.70 -31.75 59.03
C LEU A 186 35.00 -31.32 60.45
N GLN A 187 34.50 -30.16 60.89
CA GLN A 187 34.68 -29.68 62.26
C GLN A 187 34.00 -30.60 63.27
N ILE A 188 32.77 -31.08 63.04
CA ILE A 188 32.13 -32.05 63.91
C ILE A 188 32.88 -33.36 63.90
N GLY A 189 33.38 -33.85 62.79
CA GLY A 189 34.19 -35.04 62.76
C GLY A 189 35.47 -34.91 63.54
N ALA A 190 36.14 -33.79 63.55
CA ALA A 190 37.28 -33.50 64.37
C ALA A 190 36.91 -33.49 65.89
N LEU A 191 35.78 -32.85 66.28
CA LEU A 191 35.28 -32.85 67.59
C LEU A 191 34.94 -34.26 68.12
N GLN A 192 34.31 -35.09 67.28
CA GLN A 192 34.04 -36.50 67.61
C GLN A 192 35.32 -37.31 67.85
N ALA A 193 36.38 -37.05 67.09
CA ALA A 193 37.64 -37.74 67.22
C ALA A 193 38.39 -37.40 68.53
N ILE A 194 38.25 -36.18 69.02
CA ILE A 194 38.92 -35.69 70.23
C ILE A 194 38.09 -35.97 71.52
N ASN A 195 36.77 -36.16 71.36
CA ASN A 195 35.86 -36.31 72.47
C ASN A 195 36.08 -37.62 73.19
N GLN A 196 36.44 -37.53 74.48
CA GLN A 196 36.63 -38.66 75.38
C GLN A 196 35.42 -38.90 76.31
N GLN A 197 34.41 -38.05 76.24
CA GLN A 197 33.22 -38.11 77.10
C GLN A 197 32.08 -38.85 76.43
N ASP A 198 31.59 -39.94 77.02
CA ASP A 198 30.52 -40.77 76.47
C ASP A 198 29.18 -40.02 76.35
N ASN A 199 28.93 -39.05 77.22
CA ASN A 199 27.70 -38.22 77.19
C ASN A 199 27.59 -37.25 76.00
N MET A 200 28.71 -36.96 75.32
CA MET A 200 28.72 -36.03 74.14
C MET A 200 28.69 -36.78 72.84
N LYS A 201 28.87 -38.10 72.80
CA LYS A 201 28.88 -38.89 71.57
C LYS A 201 27.58 -38.85 70.82
N ALA A 202 26.44 -39.09 71.50
CA ALA A 202 25.10 -39.06 70.88
C ALA A 202 24.72 -37.67 70.35
N PRO A 203 24.85 -36.56 71.16
CA PRO A 203 24.56 -35.21 70.63
C PRO A 203 25.42 -34.80 69.38
N LEU A 204 26.69 -35.15 69.34
CA LEU A 204 27.56 -34.87 68.19
C LEU A 204 27.16 -35.70 66.98
N GLN A 205 26.69 -36.94 67.14
CA GLN A 205 26.22 -37.80 66.11
C GLN A 205 24.91 -37.29 65.49
N ASP A 206 23.99 -36.82 66.37
CA ASP A 206 22.73 -36.21 65.90
C ASP A 206 22.96 -34.91 65.14
N LEU A 207 23.87 -34.05 65.63
CA LEU A 207 24.24 -32.82 64.86
C LEU A 207 24.86 -33.13 63.54
N ARG A 208 25.77 -34.13 63.43
CA ARG A 208 26.34 -34.55 62.16
C ARG A 208 25.30 -35.09 61.22
N SER A 209 24.36 -35.89 61.66
CA SER A 209 23.26 -36.42 60.85
C SER A 209 22.36 -35.33 60.34
N THR A 210 22.02 -34.33 61.14
CA THR A 210 21.18 -33.17 60.77
C THR A 210 21.85 -32.31 59.69
N ILE A 211 23.14 -32.03 59.80
CA ILE A 211 23.89 -31.26 58.79
C ILE A 211 24.04 -32.06 57.51
N SER A 212 24.30 -33.39 57.59
CA SER A 212 24.35 -34.24 56.41
C SER A 212 23.05 -34.27 55.64
N GLN A 213 21.92 -34.40 56.40
CA GLN A 213 20.57 -34.38 55.80
C GLN A 213 20.25 -33.01 55.17
N GLY A 214 20.66 -31.91 55.84
CA GLY A 214 20.55 -30.57 55.29
C GLY A 214 21.32 -30.38 53.98
N MET A 215 22.55 -30.94 53.92
CA MET A 215 23.39 -30.91 52.70
C MET A 215 22.73 -31.66 51.52
N ASP A 216 22.15 -32.83 51.79
CA ASP A 216 21.46 -33.62 50.76
C ASP A 216 20.19 -32.91 50.28
N ASN A 217 19.45 -32.25 51.16
CA ASN A 217 18.27 -31.46 50.81
C ASN A 217 18.66 -30.26 49.94
N VAL A 218 19.72 -29.54 50.27
CA VAL A 218 20.22 -28.42 49.47
C VAL A 218 20.67 -28.92 48.09
N ARG A 219 21.41 -30.05 48.03
CA ARG A 219 21.87 -30.64 46.76
C ARG A 219 20.68 -31.02 45.85
N ASN A 220 19.63 -31.63 46.39
CA ASN A 220 18.43 -31.99 45.65
C ASN A 220 17.71 -30.74 45.12
N SER A 221 17.53 -29.72 45.97
CA SER A 221 16.89 -28.46 45.56
C SER A 221 17.66 -27.71 44.52
N VAL A 222 19.00 -27.77 44.51
CA VAL A 222 19.84 -27.19 43.44
C VAL A 222 19.75 -28.01 42.16
N HIS A 223 19.60 -29.33 42.24
CA HIS A 223 19.41 -30.20 41.07
C HIS A 223 18.07 -29.92 40.42
N ASP A 224 16.97 -29.82 41.19
CA ASP A 224 15.64 -29.49 40.67
C ASP A 224 15.61 -28.12 39.98
N LEU A 225 16.41 -27.13 40.45
CA LEU A 225 16.57 -25.83 39.82
C LEU A 225 17.33 -25.89 38.48
N HIS A 226 18.07 -26.97 38.24
CA HIS A 226 18.86 -27.14 37.01
C HIS A 226 18.08 -27.90 35.90
N ASP A 227 17.16 -28.81 36.31
CA ASP A 227 16.45 -29.72 35.42
C ASP A 227 15.09 -29.16 34.90
N ASP A 228 14.55 -28.09 35.47
CA ASP A 228 13.35 -27.33 35.04
C ASP A 228 13.74 -26.12 34.14
#